data_b649771b7974a90bed6298ea1e017ee1
#
_entry.id   b649771b7974a90bed6298ea1e017ee1
#
_cell.length_a   1.000
_cell.length_b   1.000
_cell.length_c   1.000
_cell.angle_alpha   90.00
_cell.angle_beta   90.00
_cell.angle_gamma   90.00
#
_symmetry.space_group_name_H-M   'P 1'
#
loop_
_entity.id
_entity.type
_entity.pdbx_description
1 polymer ?
#
loop_
_entity_poly.entity_id
_entity_poly.type
_entity_poly.pdbx_seq_one_letter_code
_entity_poly.pdbx_strand_id
1 'polypeptide(L)'
;MKKIILFAMVVLLGAFMAACGSSNAEEGSNNEEVTIGYFPNINHVAGMVAEEKELYSESLPDGTTVNYQYFPDGSAFMTALETGDIEAGIVGPGPAMNHYTSGAEVSVVAAGSAGGTVIMARKDAGIESPEDLAGKNFISPRVGCTHDVQFETQMKEDFGMTTDRVNGEIKHVTGKPATYSNMFATGNVDVATVPEPWASFIEEEGTGEVLIDTPEVAYGETLPAAVFVTSNEMIENDPELVQNIVDAHKNATEFIQNNPDEAKTIAIEKIKEITDQELSSEVIDRAWERIDFTYEVDAEVLQEFANSSYDLGFLDEQPDLSGLVDKQFIE
;
A
#
# COMPACT_ATOMS: atom_id res chain seq x y z
N MET A 1 60.25 45.66 15.08
CA MET A 1 59.88 44.58 14.18
C MET A 1 58.43 44.07 14.35
N LYS A 2 57.81 44.16 15.53
CA LYS A 2 56.43 43.66 15.74
C LYS A 2 55.30 44.59 15.23
N LYS A 3 55.55 45.86 14.96
CA LYS A 3 54.54 46.85 14.49
C LYS A 3 54.39 46.89 12.95
N ILE A 4 55.35 46.40 12.22
CA ILE A 4 55.33 46.38 10.71
C ILE A 4 54.56 45.17 10.19
N ILE A 5 54.51 44.05 10.93
CA ILE A 5 53.80 42.85 10.53
C ILE A 5 52.27 43.02 10.70
N LEU A 6 51.82 43.85 11.64
CA LEU A 6 50.38 44.11 11.87
C LEU A 6 49.74 45.00 10.79
N PHE A 7 50.54 45.85 10.11
CA PHE A 7 50.03 46.74 9.04
C PHE A 7 49.96 46.02 7.66
N ALA A 8 50.80 44.99 7.45
CA ALA A 8 50.74 44.19 6.25
C ALA A 8 49.56 43.19 6.21
N MET A 9 49.06 42.78 7.45
CA MET A 9 47.94 41.83 7.53
C MET A 9 46.57 42.52 7.37
N VAL A 10 46.44 43.83 7.64
CA VAL A 10 45.22 44.59 7.43
C VAL A 10 45.03 45.00 5.97
N VAL A 11 46.10 45.16 5.17
CA VAL A 11 46.02 45.48 3.76
C VAL A 11 45.69 44.24 2.88
N LEU A 12 45.99 43.02 3.37
CA LEU A 12 45.61 41.78 2.66
C LEU A 12 44.13 41.41 2.88
N LEU A 13 43.46 41.88 3.96
CA LEU A 13 42.04 41.65 4.18
C LEU A 13 41.11 42.58 3.39
N GLY A 14 41.63 43.68 2.85
CA GLY A 14 40.89 44.67 2.05
C GLY A 14 40.76 44.34 0.57
N ALA A 15 41.51 43.35 0.06
CA ALA A 15 41.55 43.01 -1.36
C ALA A 15 40.62 41.83 -1.75
N PHE A 16 39.91 41.24 -0.81
CA PHE A 16 39.01 40.11 -1.05
C PHE A 16 37.51 40.50 -1.17
N MET A 17 37.16 41.77 -1.08
CA MET A 17 35.75 42.23 -1.18
C MET A 17 35.39 42.90 -2.52
N ALA A 18 36.19 42.74 -3.58
CA ALA A 18 35.88 43.35 -4.87
C ALA A 18 35.79 42.33 -6.03
N ALA A 19 35.50 41.09 -5.71
CA ALA A 19 35.28 40.04 -6.74
C ALA A 19 33.87 39.39 -6.57
N CYS A 20 32.85 40.22 -6.31
CA CYS A 20 31.46 39.86 -6.53
C CYS A 20 30.92 40.63 -7.71
N GLY A 21 31.36 40.22 -8.91
CA GLY A 21 30.87 40.70 -10.18
C GLY A 21 30.43 39.51 -11.00
N SER A 22 29.10 39.39 -11.20
CA SER A 22 28.42 38.52 -12.18
C SER A 22 28.89 37.05 -12.24
N SER A 23 28.57 36.25 -11.27
CA SER A 23 28.19 34.89 -11.58
C SER A 23 26.75 34.96 -12.12
N ASN A 24 26.55 34.67 -13.39
CA ASN A 24 25.31 34.08 -13.84
C ASN A 24 25.03 32.97 -12.82
N ALA A 25 23.96 33.11 -12.06
CA ALA A 25 23.32 31.96 -11.50
C ALA A 25 22.93 31.12 -12.72
N GLU A 26 23.69 30.07 -13.03
CA GLU A 26 23.09 28.90 -13.58
C GLU A 26 21.94 28.61 -12.61
N GLU A 27 20.72 28.72 -13.09
CA GLU A 27 19.58 28.07 -12.49
C GLU A 27 20.05 26.63 -12.28
N GLY A 28 20.50 26.31 -11.08
CA GLY A 28 20.64 24.94 -10.65
C GLY A 28 19.24 24.37 -10.84
N SER A 29 19.09 23.45 -11.76
CA SER A 29 17.95 22.57 -11.80
C SER A 29 17.92 21.94 -10.40
N ASN A 30 17.05 22.41 -9.51
CA ASN A 30 16.61 21.62 -8.41
C ASN A 30 15.95 20.41 -9.10
N ASN A 31 16.70 19.33 -9.27
CA ASN A 31 16.09 18.07 -9.65
C ASN A 31 15.17 17.71 -8.48
N GLU A 32 13.90 17.91 -8.67
CA GLU A 32 12.88 17.48 -7.74
C GLU A 32 12.89 15.95 -7.72
N GLU A 33 12.93 15.36 -6.54
CA GLU A 33 12.85 13.91 -6.39
C GLU A 33 11.44 13.58 -5.90
N VAL A 34 10.80 12.59 -6.53
CA VAL A 34 9.50 12.06 -6.14
C VAL A 34 9.64 10.56 -5.94
N THR A 35 9.31 10.08 -4.76
CA THR A 35 9.35 8.66 -4.41
C THR A 35 7.94 8.11 -4.27
N ILE A 36 7.60 7.08 -5.04
CA ILE A 36 6.30 6.41 -5.02
C ILE A 36 6.43 5.06 -4.31
N GLY A 37 5.56 4.84 -3.32
CA GLY A 37 5.56 3.62 -2.51
C GLY A 37 4.49 2.62 -2.95
N TYR A 38 4.81 1.30 -2.97
CA TYR A 38 3.82 0.26 -3.16
C TYR A 38 4.28 -1.12 -2.66
N PHE A 39 3.44 -2.16 -2.84
CA PHE A 39 3.69 -3.52 -2.35
C PHE A 39 3.71 -4.54 -3.49
N PRO A 40 4.48 -5.65 -3.35
CA PRO A 40 4.55 -6.68 -4.37
C PRO A 40 3.33 -7.62 -4.35
N ASN A 41 2.16 -7.10 -4.67
CA ASN A 41 0.94 -7.87 -4.91
C ASN A 41 0.08 -7.19 -5.98
N ILE A 42 -0.85 -7.92 -6.59
CA ILE A 42 -1.57 -7.40 -7.76
C ILE A 42 -2.64 -6.35 -7.45
N ASN A 43 -3.01 -6.15 -6.19
CA ASN A 43 -3.82 -4.98 -5.80
C ASN A 43 -3.06 -3.66 -6.01
N HIS A 44 -1.73 -3.72 -6.16
CA HIS A 44 -0.84 -2.59 -6.40
C HIS A 44 -0.29 -2.56 -7.84
N VAL A 45 -0.88 -3.31 -8.76
CA VAL A 45 -0.37 -3.42 -10.13
C VAL A 45 -0.35 -2.09 -10.88
N ALA A 46 -1.21 -1.12 -10.52
CA ALA A 46 -1.15 0.22 -11.09
C ALA A 46 0.20 0.91 -10.81
N GLY A 47 0.78 0.71 -9.63
CA GLY A 47 2.14 1.18 -9.31
C GLY A 47 3.21 0.47 -10.15
N MET A 48 3.10 -0.85 -10.33
CA MET A 48 4.03 -1.64 -11.16
C MET A 48 3.99 -1.24 -12.63
N VAL A 49 2.77 -1.03 -13.16
CA VAL A 49 2.57 -0.57 -14.54
C VAL A 49 3.08 0.85 -14.72
N ALA A 50 2.80 1.75 -13.75
CA ALA A 50 3.27 3.12 -13.83
C ALA A 50 4.81 3.20 -13.78
N GLU A 51 5.48 2.34 -13.00
CA GLU A 51 6.94 2.23 -12.98
C GLU A 51 7.48 1.69 -14.31
N GLU A 52 7.00 0.53 -14.78
CA GLU A 52 7.50 -0.12 -15.98
C GLU A 52 7.28 0.70 -17.27
N LYS A 53 6.17 1.45 -17.29
CA LYS A 53 5.80 2.33 -18.41
C LYS A 53 6.30 3.76 -18.25
N GLU A 54 7.06 4.05 -17.18
CA GLU A 54 7.59 5.38 -16.87
C GLU A 54 6.52 6.49 -16.78
N LEU A 55 5.25 6.13 -16.44
CA LEU A 55 4.10 7.05 -16.49
C LEU A 55 4.23 8.23 -15.52
N TYR A 56 4.85 8.02 -14.35
CA TYR A 56 5.14 9.13 -13.44
C TYR A 56 6.17 10.09 -14.07
N SER A 57 7.25 9.55 -14.67
CA SER A 57 8.27 10.39 -15.30
C SER A 57 7.72 11.18 -16.50
N GLU A 58 6.73 10.63 -17.21
CA GLU A 58 6.08 11.30 -18.35
C GLU A 58 5.08 12.39 -17.90
N SER A 59 4.48 12.23 -16.69
CA SER A 59 3.48 13.15 -16.16
C SER A 59 4.07 14.28 -15.32
N LEU A 60 5.29 14.10 -14.80
CA LEU A 60 5.95 15.05 -13.94
C LEU A 60 6.78 16.08 -14.73
N PRO A 61 7.12 17.25 -14.15
CA PRO A 61 7.92 18.26 -14.80
C PRO A 61 9.27 17.73 -15.29
N ASP A 62 9.76 18.25 -16.42
CA ASP A 62 11.07 17.89 -16.99
C ASP A 62 12.19 18.02 -15.94
N GLY A 63 12.94 16.94 -15.73
CA GLY A 63 14.06 16.89 -14.79
C GLY A 63 13.71 16.34 -13.40
N THR A 64 12.45 16.02 -13.13
CA THR A 64 12.05 15.29 -11.91
C THR A 64 12.63 13.88 -11.94
N THR A 65 13.25 13.46 -10.84
CA THR A 65 13.72 12.09 -10.66
C THR A 65 12.66 11.29 -9.93
N VAL A 66 12.15 10.22 -10.55
CA VAL A 66 11.17 9.32 -9.91
C VAL A 66 11.90 8.12 -9.31
N ASN A 67 11.68 7.90 -8.02
CA ASN A 67 12.16 6.75 -7.28
C ASN A 67 10.99 5.88 -6.85
N TYR A 68 11.26 4.59 -6.60
CA TYR A 68 10.25 3.64 -6.11
C TYR A 68 10.73 2.97 -4.84
N GLN A 69 9.81 2.81 -3.88
CA GLN A 69 10.09 2.12 -2.64
C GLN A 69 9.06 1.02 -2.37
N TYR A 70 9.55 -0.18 -2.09
CA TYR A 70 8.71 -1.35 -1.83
C TYR A 70 8.63 -1.64 -0.34
N PHE A 71 7.43 -1.88 0.16
CA PHE A 71 7.19 -2.00 1.58
C PHE A 71 6.80 -3.43 1.99
N PRO A 72 7.21 -3.86 3.20
CA PRO A 72 6.82 -5.16 3.74
C PRO A 72 5.42 -5.16 4.36
N ASP A 73 4.94 -4.02 4.85
CA ASP A 73 3.65 -3.83 5.52
C ASP A 73 3.19 -2.36 5.51
N GLY A 74 1.87 -2.17 5.74
CA GLY A 74 1.25 -0.85 5.64
C GLY A 74 1.70 0.16 6.69
N SER A 75 2.16 -0.28 7.88
CA SER A 75 2.64 0.65 8.90
C SER A 75 4.00 1.25 8.54
N ALA A 76 4.88 0.44 7.95
CA ALA A 76 6.17 0.93 7.44
C ALA A 76 5.95 1.95 6.30
N PHE A 77 4.98 1.68 5.41
CA PHE A 77 4.57 2.60 4.35
C PHE A 77 4.06 3.93 4.93
N MET A 78 3.07 3.88 5.84
CA MET A 78 2.49 5.10 6.42
C MET A 78 3.52 5.93 7.19
N THR A 79 4.46 5.27 7.89
CA THR A 79 5.57 5.98 8.55
C THR A 79 6.44 6.71 7.52
N ALA A 80 6.78 6.07 6.40
CA ALA A 80 7.57 6.71 5.34
C ALA A 80 6.85 7.92 4.72
N LEU A 81 5.52 7.81 4.53
CA LEU A 81 4.70 8.92 4.06
C LEU A 81 4.67 10.09 5.05
N GLU A 82 4.47 9.81 6.35
CA GLU A 82 4.43 10.83 7.40
C GLU A 82 5.79 11.52 7.63
N THR A 83 6.90 10.81 7.36
CA THR A 83 8.25 11.38 7.48
C THR A 83 8.74 12.06 6.21
N GLY A 84 7.98 11.97 5.10
CA GLY A 84 8.38 12.51 3.81
C GLY A 84 9.50 11.71 3.12
N ASP A 85 9.64 10.42 3.46
CA ASP A 85 10.55 9.51 2.74
C ASP A 85 9.92 9.02 1.42
N ILE A 86 8.60 9.13 1.29
CA ILE A 86 7.82 8.98 0.06
C ILE A 86 6.78 10.11 -0.05
N GLU A 87 6.50 10.58 -1.26
CA GLU A 87 5.53 11.64 -1.54
C GLU A 87 4.12 11.10 -1.68
N ALA A 88 3.97 9.91 -2.25
CA ALA A 88 2.68 9.27 -2.48
C ALA A 88 2.83 7.75 -2.67
N GLY A 89 1.72 7.04 -2.75
CA GLY A 89 1.76 5.63 -3.11
C GLY A 89 0.50 4.86 -2.77
N ILE A 90 0.58 3.55 -2.98
CA ILE A 90 -0.55 2.64 -2.84
C ILE A 90 -0.40 1.84 -1.54
N VAL A 91 -1.44 1.83 -0.72
CA VAL A 91 -1.47 1.12 0.57
C VAL A 91 -2.88 0.55 0.83
N GLY A 92 -3.00 -0.44 1.70
CA GLY A 92 -4.32 -0.92 2.14
C GLY A 92 -5.10 0.16 2.91
N PRO A 93 -6.43 0.21 2.81
CA PRO A 93 -7.25 1.20 3.51
C PRO A 93 -7.12 1.11 5.04
N GLY A 94 -6.95 -0.08 5.62
CA GLY A 94 -6.79 -0.24 7.07
C GLY A 94 -5.63 0.58 7.65
N PRO A 95 -4.39 0.45 7.16
CA PRO A 95 -3.28 1.30 7.58
C PRO A 95 -3.54 2.80 7.39
N ALA A 96 -4.08 3.22 6.23
CA ALA A 96 -4.39 4.63 5.97
C ALA A 96 -5.36 5.20 7.01
N MET A 97 -6.46 4.48 7.30
CA MET A 97 -7.44 4.87 8.30
C MET A 97 -6.87 4.89 9.73
N ASN A 98 -6.09 3.86 10.11
CA ASN A 98 -5.52 3.77 11.46
C ASN A 98 -4.57 4.94 11.75
N HIS A 99 -3.76 5.34 10.77
CA HIS A 99 -2.87 6.48 10.90
C HIS A 99 -3.63 7.81 10.89
N TYR A 100 -4.63 7.95 9.99
CA TYR A 100 -5.50 9.13 9.97
C TYR A 100 -6.24 9.34 11.29
N THR A 101 -6.88 8.31 11.84
CA THR A 101 -7.58 8.38 13.13
C THR A 101 -6.63 8.60 14.31
N SER A 102 -5.35 8.30 14.16
CA SER A 102 -4.30 8.61 15.12
C SER A 102 -3.72 10.02 14.96
N GLY A 103 -4.24 10.81 14.02
CA GLY A 103 -3.88 12.21 13.80
C GLY A 103 -2.86 12.46 12.70
N ALA A 104 -2.58 11.46 11.84
CA ALA A 104 -1.76 11.68 10.66
C ALA A 104 -2.47 12.59 9.65
N GLU A 105 -1.73 13.54 9.10
CA GLU A 105 -2.23 14.49 8.09
C GLU A 105 -2.05 13.91 6.68
N VAL A 106 -2.93 12.98 6.33
CA VAL A 106 -2.88 12.23 5.06
C VAL A 106 -4.25 12.21 4.40
N SER A 107 -4.28 12.10 3.07
CA SER A 107 -5.50 11.98 2.27
C SER A 107 -5.43 10.80 1.32
N VAL A 108 -6.57 10.13 1.16
CA VAL A 108 -6.83 9.17 0.06
C VAL A 108 -7.30 9.97 -1.13
N VAL A 109 -6.53 9.97 -2.21
CA VAL A 109 -6.79 10.75 -3.42
C VAL A 109 -7.29 9.91 -4.60
N ALA A 110 -7.18 8.57 -4.49
CA ALA A 110 -7.76 7.61 -5.44
C ALA A 110 -7.86 6.21 -4.81
N ALA A 111 -8.56 5.29 -5.45
CA ALA A 111 -8.40 3.86 -5.20
C ALA A 111 -7.22 3.29 -6.01
N GLY A 112 -6.72 2.12 -5.63
CA GLY A 112 -5.76 1.34 -6.41
C GLY A 112 -6.40 0.11 -7.05
N SER A 113 -7.32 -0.51 -6.32
CA SER A 113 -8.10 -1.68 -6.74
C SER A 113 -9.19 -1.98 -5.71
N ALA A 114 -10.13 -2.85 -6.06
CA ALA A 114 -11.07 -3.47 -5.14
C ALA A 114 -11.03 -5.00 -5.28
N GLY A 115 -11.49 -5.74 -4.28
CA GLY A 115 -11.49 -7.19 -4.32
C GLY A 115 -10.14 -7.86 -3.97
N GLY A 116 -9.99 -9.12 -4.38
CA GLY A 116 -8.73 -9.87 -4.26
C GLY A 116 -8.35 -10.32 -2.85
N THR A 117 -9.27 -10.27 -1.89
CA THR A 117 -9.09 -10.87 -0.57
C THR A 117 -9.78 -12.21 -0.51
N VAL A 118 -9.07 -13.25 -0.07
CA VAL A 118 -9.57 -14.62 0.06
C VAL A 118 -9.25 -15.15 1.46
N ILE A 119 -10.20 -15.83 2.11
CA ILE A 119 -9.93 -16.58 3.33
C ILE A 119 -9.66 -18.04 2.93
N MET A 120 -8.47 -18.52 3.28
CA MET A 120 -7.99 -19.84 2.89
C MET A 120 -7.74 -20.72 4.09
N ALA A 121 -8.09 -22.00 3.97
CA ALA A 121 -7.75 -23.03 4.94
C ALA A 121 -6.58 -23.88 4.45
N ARG A 122 -5.70 -24.29 5.37
CA ARG A 122 -4.66 -25.29 5.08
C ARG A 122 -5.36 -26.64 4.77
N LYS A 123 -4.96 -27.28 3.69
CA LYS A 123 -5.62 -28.46 3.12
C LYS A 123 -5.81 -29.61 4.11
N ASP A 124 -4.86 -29.83 5.00
CA ASP A 124 -4.89 -30.93 5.98
C ASP A 124 -5.25 -30.47 7.40
N ALA A 125 -5.83 -29.26 7.56
CA ALA A 125 -6.18 -28.70 8.88
C ALA A 125 -7.49 -29.25 9.46
N GLY A 126 -8.28 -30.00 8.65
CA GLY A 126 -9.60 -30.49 9.03
C GLY A 126 -10.58 -29.32 9.26
N ILE A 127 -10.54 -28.34 8.38
CA ILE A 127 -11.44 -27.19 8.32
C ILE A 127 -12.31 -27.41 7.07
N GLU A 128 -13.60 -27.65 7.27
CA GLU A 128 -14.58 -27.80 6.18
C GLU A 128 -15.48 -26.56 6.09
N SER A 129 -15.54 -25.79 7.18
CA SER A 129 -16.35 -24.58 7.27
C SER A 129 -15.75 -23.62 8.32
N PRO A 130 -16.16 -22.32 8.32
CA PRO A 130 -15.66 -21.34 9.30
C PRO A 130 -15.91 -21.73 10.78
N GLU A 131 -16.93 -22.52 11.07
CA GLU A 131 -17.23 -22.99 12.42
C GLU A 131 -16.13 -23.91 12.99
N ASP A 132 -15.28 -24.49 12.15
CA ASP A 132 -14.15 -25.35 12.54
C ASP A 132 -12.92 -24.56 13.00
N LEU A 133 -12.98 -23.23 13.01
CA LEU A 133 -11.84 -22.36 13.30
C LEU A 133 -11.50 -22.24 14.80
N ALA A 134 -12.33 -22.73 15.69
CA ALA A 134 -12.05 -22.73 17.12
C ALA A 134 -10.74 -23.47 17.46
N GLY A 135 -9.79 -22.77 18.10
CA GLY A 135 -8.48 -23.29 18.46
C GLY A 135 -7.46 -23.35 17.33
N LYS A 136 -7.82 -22.94 16.11
CA LYS A 136 -6.93 -22.88 14.93
C LYS A 136 -6.04 -21.64 14.97
N ASN A 137 -4.92 -21.72 14.25
CA ASN A 137 -3.97 -20.61 14.07
C ASN A 137 -4.34 -19.85 12.79
N PHE A 138 -4.82 -18.62 12.95
CA PHE A 138 -5.09 -17.66 11.89
C PHE A 138 -3.89 -16.76 11.65
N ILE A 139 -3.60 -16.43 10.39
CA ILE A 139 -2.57 -15.47 10.02
C ILE A 139 -3.14 -14.35 9.16
N SER A 140 -2.72 -13.12 9.49
CA SER A 140 -2.89 -11.93 8.66
C SER A 140 -1.55 -11.23 8.44
N PRO A 141 -1.43 -10.28 7.49
CA PRO A 141 -0.21 -9.51 7.30
C PRO A 141 0.24 -8.77 8.57
N ARG A 142 -0.70 -8.21 9.31
CA ARG A 142 -0.47 -7.45 10.54
C ARG A 142 -1.77 -7.25 11.31
N VAL A 143 -1.70 -7.13 12.64
CA VAL A 143 -2.85 -6.75 13.48
C VAL A 143 -3.41 -5.39 13.04
N GLY A 144 -4.73 -5.33 12.80
CA GLY A 144 -5.45 -4.12 12.39
C GLY A 144 -5.21 -3.71 10.93
N CYS A 145 -4.57 -4.54 10.11
CA CYS A 145 -4.53 -4.30 8.67
C CYS A 145 -5.89 -4.65 8.01
N THR A 146 -6.07 -4.24 6.75
CA THR A 146 -7.30 -4.48 5.99
C THR A 146 -7.77 -5.94 6.08
N HIS A 147 -6.89 -6.90 5.79
CA HIS A 147 -7.20 -8.32 5.80
C HIS A 147 -7.56 -8.88 7.19
N ASP A 148 -6.94 -8.34 8.23
CA ASP A 148 -7.23 -8.71 9.61
C ASP A 148 -8.63 -8.26 10.03
N VAL A 149 -8.97 -7.00 9.74
CA VAL A 149 -10.30 -6.44 10.00
C VAL A 149 -11.37 -7.18 9.21
N GLN A 150 -11.14 -7.49 7.93
CA GLN A 150 -12.07 -8.27 7.11
C GLN A 150 -12.34 -9.65 7.72
N PHE A 151 -11.29 -10.37 8.14
CA PHE A 151 -11.43 -11.67 8.79
C PHE A 151 -12.20 -11.59 10.10
N GLU A 152 -11.77 -10.69 11.01
CA GLU A 152 -12.41 -10.59 12.33
C GLU A 152 -13.86 -10.08 12.22
N THR A 153 -14.17 -9.19 11.26
CA THR A 153 -15.55 -8.78 10.96
C THR A 153 -16.38 -9.98 10.54
N GLN A 154 -15.91 -10.73 9.52
CA GLN A 154 -16.59 -11.92 9.01
C GLN A 154 -16.86 -12.95 10.12
N MET A 155 -15.83 -13.29 10.89
CA MET A 155 -15.94 -14.29 11.94
C MET A 155 -16.89 -13.85 13.05
N LYS A 156 -16.86 -12.58 13.43
CA LYS A 156 -17.73 -12.04 14.49
C LYS A 156 -19.19 -11.94 14.05
N GLU A 157 -19.45 -11.40 12.87
CA GLU A 157 -20.81 -11.10 12.41
C GLU A 157 -21.56 -12.36 11.99
N ASP A 158 -20.91 -13.23 11.22
CA ASP A 158 -21.58 -14.40 10.64
C ASP A 158 -21.50 -15.64 11.53
N PHE A 159 -20.43 -15.80 12.32
CA PHE A 159 -20.17 -17.02 13.08
C PHE A 159 -20.08 -16.80 14.60
N GLY A 160 -20.10 -15.54 15.07
CA GLY A 160 -19.99 -15.21 16.49
C GLY A 160 -18.64 -15.56 17.11
N MET A 161 -17.60 -15.73 16.29
CA MET A 161 -16.25 -16.12 16.68
C MET A 161 -15.32 -14.91 16.73
N THR A 162 -14.33 -14.95 17.63
CA THR A 162 -13.33 -13.88 17.76
C THR A 162 -11.93 -14.45 17.96
N THR A 163 -10.92 -13.60 17.77
CA THR A 163 -9.52 -13.98 17.99
C THR A 163 -9.10 -13.86 19.45
N ASP A 164 -7.97 -14.47 19.80
CA ASP A 164 -7.38 -14.40 21.15
C ASP A 164 -6.95 -12.98 21.55
N ARG A 165 -6.84 -12.08 20.60
CA ARG A 165 -6.65 -10.63 20.84
C ARG A 165 -7.74 -10.05 21.76
N VAL A 166 -8.97 -10.53 21.62
CA VAL A 166 -10.14 -10.15 22.46
C VAL A 166 -10.65 -11.32 23.30
N ASN A 167 -9.78 -12.24 23.70
CA ASN A 167 -10.06 -13.46 24.47
C ASN A 167 -10.97 -14.47 23.74
N GLY A 168 -10.97 -14.49 22.42
CA GLY A 168 -11.68 -15.46 21.61
C GLY A 168 -10.90 -16.77 21.43
N GLU A 169 -11.44 -17.63 20.58
CA GLU A 169 -10.95 -19.00 20.42
C GLU A 169 -9.95 -19.15 19.27
N ILE A 170 -9.90 -18.23 18.30
CA ILE A 170 -9.02 -18.27 17.15
C ILE A 170 -7.68 -17.62 17.54
N LYS A 171 -6.58 -18.34 17.36
CA LYS A 171 -5.24 -17.82 17.67
C LYS A 171 -4.71 -16.99 16.52
N HIS A 172 -4.35 -15.74 16.78
CA HIS A 172 -3.87 -14.82 15.76
C HIS A 172 -2.35 -14.72 15.75
N VAL A 173 -1.76 -14.89 14.57
CA VAL A 173 -0.34 -14.65 14.27
C VAL A 173 -0.21 -13.74 13.04
N THR A 174 0.95 -13.14 12.84
CA THR A 174 1.19 -12.24 11.70
C THR A 174 2.39 -12.68 10.86
N GLY A 175 2.37 -12.36 9.56
CA GLY A 175 3.46 -12.68 8.65
C GLY A 175 3.25 -12.12 7.25
N LYS A 176 4.27 -12.22 6.40
CA LYS A 176 4.20 -11.72 5.02
C LYS A 176 3.39 -12.69 4.15
N PRO A 177 2.40 -12.22 3.35
CA PRO A 177 1.58 -13.10 2.49
C PRO A 177 2.37 -14.02 1.58
N ALA A 178 3.47 -13.55 0.99
CA ALA A 178 4.37 -14.35 0.17
C ALA A 178 4.95 -15.61 0.87
N THR A 179 4.84 -15.70 2.21
CA THR A 179 5.34 -16.85 2.99
C THR A 179 4.24 -17.82 3.41
N TYR A 180 2.97 -17.52 3.15
CA TYR A 180 1.84 -18.29 3.69
C TYR A 180 1.77 -19.72 3.14
N SER A 181 2.08 -19.94 1.85
CA SER A 181 2.13 -21.29 1.28
C SER A 181 3.12 -22.19 2.08
N ASN A 182 4.29 -21.68 2.40
CA ASN A 182 5.27 -22.41 3.21
C ASN A 182 4.80 -22.63 4.66
N MET A 183 4.10 -21.64 5.25
CA MET A 183 3.54 -21.77 6.60
C MET A 183 2.41 -22.81 6.65
N PHE A 184 1.60 -22.92 5.61
CA PHE A 184 0.61 -23.98 5.42
C PHE A 184 1.31 -25.33 5.25
N ALA A 185 2.29 -25.44 4.35
CA ALA A 185 3.02 -26.70 4.11
C ALA A 185 3.72 -27.24 5.37
N THR A 186 4.17 -26.37 6.26
CA THR A 186 4.83 -26.76 7.53
C THR A 186 3.84 -26.94 8.70
N GLY A 187 2.55 -26.66 8.51
CA GLY A 187 1.53 -26.80 9.55
C GLY A 187 1.61 -25.75 10.68
N ASN A 188 2.32 -24.64 10.46
CA ASN A 188 2.45 -23.57 11.45
C ASN A 188 1.19 -22.70 11.55
N VAL A 189 0.36 -22.69 10.50
CA VAL A 189 -0.87 -21.93 10.36
C VAL A 189 -1.95 -22.82 9.78
N ASP A 190 -3.19 -22.60 10.15
CA ASP A 190 -4.34 -23.39 9.73
C ASP A 190 -5.28 -22.63 8.80
N VAL A 191 -5.41 -21.30 8.98
CA VAL A 191 -6.25 -20.42 8.18
C VAL A 191 -5.54 -19.09 7.96
N ALA A 192 -5.78 -18.45 6.81
CA ALA A 192 -5.18 -17.18 6.46
C ALA A 192 -6.16 -16.28 5.72
N THR A 193 -6.11 -14.98 5.95
CA THR A 193 -6.67 -14.00 5.01
C THR A 193 -5.57 -13.54 4.07
N VAL A 194 -5.76 -13.79 2.79
CA VAL A 194 -4.71 -13.75 1.79
C VAL A 194 -5.09 -12.78 0.66
N PRO A 195 -4.25 -11.76 0.38
CA PRO A 195 -4.39 -10.98 -0.85
C PRO A 195 -3.94 -11.78 -2.07
N GLU A 196 -4.53 -11.52 -3.21
CA GLU A 196 -4.01 -12.00 -4.48
C GLU A 196 -2.65 -11.30 -4.83
N PRO A 197 -1.71 -12.00 -5.49
CA PRO A 197 -1.82 -13.32 -6.14
C PRO A 197 -1.51 -14.49 -5.20
N TRP A 198 -1.28 -14.23 -3.91
CA TRP A 198 -0.82 -15.26 -2.97
C TRP A 198 -1.87 -16.32 -2.68
N ALA A 199 -3.18 -15.98 -2.77
CA ALA A 199 -4.25 -16.96 -2.66
C ALA A 199 -4.20 -17.97 -3.82
N SER A 200 -4.16 -17.47 -5.06
CA SER A 200 -4.02 -18.32 -6.26
C SER A 200 -2.73 -19.13 -6.27
N PHE A 201 -1.63 -18.58 -5.75
CA PHE A 201 -0.36 -19.29 -5.58
C PHE A 201 -0.47 -20.46 -4.57
N ILE A 202 -1.15 -20.25 -3.44
CA ILE A 202 -1.41 -21.30 -2.43
C ILE A 202 -2.25 -22.43 -3.03
N GLU A 203 -3.25 -22.10 -3.85
CA GLU A 203 -4.07 -23.10 -4.55
C GLU A 203 -3.22 -23.90 -5.55
N GLU A 204 -2.34 -23.24 -6.33
CA GLU A 204 -1.45 -23.92 -7.29
C GLU A 204 -0.47 -24.86 -6.59
N GLU A 205 0.17 -24.40 -5.51
CA GLU A 205 1.07 -25.23 -4.68
C GLU A 205 0.33 -26.37 -3.95
N GLY A 206 -1.00 -26.30 -3.89
CA GLY A 206 -1.85 -27.31 -3.25
C GLY A 206 -1.67 -27.39 -1.74
N THR A 207 -1.17 -26.32 -1.10
CA THR A 207 -0.95 -26.25 0.35
C THR A 207 -2.19 -25.75 1.11
N GLY A 208 -3.09 -25.05 0.43
CA GLY A 208 -4.36 -24.57 0.97
C GLY A 208 -5.50 -24.66 -0.05
N GLU A 209 -6.69 -24.38 0.41
CA GLU A 209 -7.93 -24.33 -0.37
C GLU A 209 -8.76 -23.11 0.06
N VAL A 210 -9.60 -22.62 -0.83
CA VAL A 210 -10.48 -21.48 -0.54
C VAL A 210 -11.54 -21.93 0.48
N LEU A 211 -11.65 -21.21 1.59
CA LEU A 211 -12.69 -21.35 2.59
C LEU A 211 -13.83 -20.35 2.35
N ILE A 212 -13.48 -19.09 2.08
CA ILE A 212 -14.42 -18.02 1.70
C ILE A 212 -13.77 -17.23 0.56
N ASP A 213 -14.44 -17.16 -0.60
CA ASP A 213 -13.94 -16.43 -1.76
C ASP A 213 -14.30 -14.93 -1.70
N THR A 214 -13.63 -14.12 -2.49
CA THR A 214 -13.70 -12.65 -2.50
C THR A 214 -15.11 -12.08 -2.42
N PRO A 215 -16.12 -12.54 -3.17
CA PRO A 215 -17.48 -11.98 -3.10
C PRO A 215 -18.17 -12.18 -1.75
N GLU A 216 -17.75 -13.19 -1.00
CA GLU A 216 -18.36 -13.58 0.28
C GLU A 216 -17.56 -13.09 1.50
N VAL A 217 -16.34 -12.57 1.29
CA VAL A 217 -15.54 -11.96 2.37
C VAL A 217 -16.17 -10.63 2.79
N ALA A 218 -16.16 -10.32 4.08
CA ALA A 218 -16.64 -9.02 4.58
C ALA A 218 -16.00 -7.86 3.81
N TYR A 219 -16.82 -7.01 3.19
CA TYR A 219 -16.40 -5.93 2.28
C TYR A 219 -15.65 -6.40 1.02
N GLY A 220 -15.67 -7.69 0.68
CA GLY A 220 -14.77 -8.30 -0.30
C GLY A 220 -14.74 -7.64 -1.67
N GLU A 221 -15.90 -7.23 -2.21
CA GLU A 221 -16.00 -6.57 -3.53
C GLU A 221 -16.13 -5.05 -3.44
N THR A 222 -16.58 -4.51 -2.32
CA THR A 222 -16.95 -3.10 -2.20
C THR A 222 -15.86 -2.22 -1.61
N LEU A 223 -15.03 -2.77 -0.69
CA LEU A 223 -13.93 -2.04 -0.10
C LEU A 223 -12.81 -1.91 -1.12
N PRO A 224 -12.23 -0.71 -1.31
CA PRO A 224 -10.95 -0.62 -1.97
C PRO A 224 -9.94 -1.53 -1.27
N ALA A 225 -9.39 -2.52 -1.97
CA ALA A 225 -8.33 -3.39 -1.43
C ALA A 225 -7.03 -2.61 -1.26
N ALA A 226 -6.86 -1.59 -2.09
CA ALA A 226 -5.77 -0.64 -2.03
C ALA A 226 -6.28 0.78 -2.35
N VAL A 227 -5.71 1.76 -1.66
CA VAL A 227 -5.97 3.20 -1.85
C VAL A 227 -4.67 3.92 -2.19
N PHE A 228 -4.75 4.96 -3.02
CA PHE A 228 -3.65 5.83 -3.34
C PHE A 228 -3.67 7.03 -2.39
N VAL A 229 -2.59 7.24 -1.68
CA VAL A 229 -2.50 8.24 -0.60
C VAL A 229 -1.33 9.20 -0.80
N THR A 230 -1.49 10.42 -0.30
CA THR A 230 -0.44 11.42 -0.16
C THR A 230 -0.62 12.21 1.14
N SER A 231 0.34 13.05 1.52
CA SER A 231 0.22 13.91 2.69
C SER A 231 -0.60 15.17 2.40
N ASN A 232 -1.30 15.71 3.41
CA ASN A 232 -1.98 16.99 3.29
C ASN A 232 -1.01 18.13 3.02
N GLU A 233 0.23 18.03 3.53
CA GLU A 233 1.30 18.98 3.25
C GLU A 233 1.61 19.06 1.74
N MET A 234 1.67 17.92 1.04
CA MET A 234 1.88 17.88 -0.41
C MET A 234 0.70 18.53 -1.15
N ILE A 235 -0.53 18.24 -0.74
CA ILE A 235 -1.75 18.82 -1.34
C ILE A 235 -1.76 20.35 -1.19
N GLU A 236 -1.35 20.87 -0.03
CA GLU A 236 -1.34 22.32 0.25
C GLU A 236 -0.19 23.04 -0.46
N ASN A 237 1.01 22.44 -0.50
CA ASN A 237 2.21 23.09 -1.02
C ASN A 237 2.35 22.96 -2.54
N ASP A 238 1.99 21.81 -3.11
CA ASP A 238 2.11 21.54 -4.54
C ASP A 238 0.94 20.69 -5.09
N PRO A 239 -0.27 21.24 -5.17
CA PRO A 239 -1.44 20.52 -5.69
C PRO A 239 -1.28 20.12 -7.17
N GLU A 240 -0.45 20.84 -7.95
CA GLU A 240 -0.18 20.50 -9.36
C GLU A 240 0.67 19.23 -9.46
N LEU A 241 1.67 19.07 -8.59
CA LEU A 241 2.45 17.84 -8.50
C LEU A 241 1.58 16.64 -8.08
N VAL A 242 0.69 16.83 -7.09
CA VAL A 242 -0.25 15.78 -6.67
C VAL A 242 -1.18 15.41 -7.83
N GLN A 243 -1.71 16.38 -8.59
CA GLN A 243 -2.55 16.11 -9.76
C GLN A 243 -1.80 15.27 -10.81
N ASN A 244 -0.56 15.65 -11.13
CA ASN A 244 0.26 14.92 -12.10
C ASN A 244 0.55 13.47 -11.65
N ILE A 245 0.80 13.26 -10.35
CA ILE A 245 0.99 11.92 -9.77
C ILE A 245 -0.32 11.10 -9.87
N VAL A 246 -1.46 11.68 -9.53
CA VAL A 246 -2.76 11.00 -9.63
C VAL A 246 -3.14 10.72 -11.08
N ASP A 247 -2.85 11.62 -12.01
CA ASP A 247 -3.10 11.40 -13.44
C ASP A 247 -2.25 10.24 -13.97
N ALA A 248 -0.99 10.11 -13.55
CA ALA A 248 -0.15 8.95 -13.89
C ALA A 248 -0.74 7.65 -13.34
N HIS A 249 -1.26 7.66 -12.11
CA HIS A 249 -1.92 6.51 -11.50
C HIS A 249 -3.22 6.13 -12.24
N LYS A 250 -4.05 7.11 -12.62
CA LYS A 250 -5.25 6.90 -13.47
C LYS A 250 -4.86 6.28 -14.81
N ASN A 251 -3.87 6.84 -15.50
CA ASN A 251 -3.36 6.32 -16.77
C ASN A 251 -2.88 4.87 -16.65
N ALA A 252 -2.19 4.52 -15.55
CA ALA A 252 -1.79 3.15 -15.27
C ALA A 252 -2.99 2.22 -15.08
N THR A 253 -4.01 2.66 -14.35
CA THR A 253 -5.26 1.88 -14.16
C THR A 253 -6.01 1.68 -15.47
N GLU A 254 -6.13 2.73 -16.28
CA GLU A 254 -6.73 2.63 -17.61
C GLU A 254 -5.92 1.72 -18.57
N PHE A 255 -4.58 1.76 -18.45
CA PHE A 255 -3.71 0.83 -19.20
C PHE A 255 -4.01 -0.62 -18.83
N ILE A 256 -4.14 -0.94 -17.54
CA ILE A 256 -4.47 -2.29 -17.04
C ILE A 256 -5.78 -2.78 -17.63
N GLN A 257 -6.82 -1.93 -17.62
CA GLN A 257 -8.14 -2.25 -18.14
C GLN A 257 -8.14 -2.51 -19.65
N ASN A 258 -7.35 -1.73 -20.40
CA ASN A 258 -7.28 -1.79 -21.86
C ASN A 258 -6.27 -2.81 -22.40
N ASN A 259 -5.25 -3.17 -21.59
CA ASN A 259 -4.14 -4.05 -21.98
C ASN A 259 -3.87 -5.13 -20.90
N PRO A 260 -4.87 -5.94 -20.52
CA PRO A 260 -4.74 -6.86 -19.38
C PRO A 260 -3.61 -7.88 -19.54
N ASP A 261 -3.35 -8.40 -20.73
CA ASP A 261 -2.29 -9.39 -20.96
C ASP A 261 -0.88 -8.80 -20.74
N GLU A 262 -0.66 -7.55 -21.15
CA GLU A 262 0.61 -6.86 -20.92
C GLU A 262 0.75 -6.50 -19.44
N ALA A 263 -0.31 -6.02 -18.80
CA ALA A 263 -0.32 -5.70 -17.37
C ALA A 263 -0.04 -6.94 -16.48
N LYS A 264 -0.58 -8.10 -16.85
CA LYS A 264 -0.28 -9.39 -16.19
C LYS A 264 1.19 -9.76 -16.31
N THR A 265 1.77 -9.55 -17.50
CA THR A 265 3.21 -9.80 -17.74
C THR A 265 4.06 -8.90 -16.84
N ILE A 266 3.76 -7.60 -16.79
CA ILE A 266 4.44 -6.63 -15.92
C ILE A 266 4.32 -7.05 -14.44
N ALA A 267 3.13 -7.47 -14.00
CA ALA A 267 2.92 -7.91 -12.62
C ALA A 267 3.79 -9.12 -12.25
N ILE A 268 3.87 -10.14 -13.12
CA ILE A 268 4.72 -11.32 -12.92
C ILE A 268 6.19 -10.92 -12.78
N GLU A 269 6.69 -10.08 -13.70
CA GLU A 269 8.08 -9.67 -13.74
C GLU A 269 8.45 -8.83 -12.52
N LYS A 270 7.62 -7.85 -12.15
CA LYS A 270 7.85 -6.99 -10.98
C LYS A 270 7.75 -7.74 -9.65
N ILE A 271 6.77 -8.62 -9.48
CA ILE A 271 6.67 -9.44 -8.26
C ILE A 271 7.90 -10.34 -8.13
N LYS A 272 8.36 -10.95 -9.24
CA LYS A 272 9.60 -11.74 -9.24
C LYS A 272 10.82 -10.89 -8.88
N GLU A 273 10.96 -9.70 -9.46
CA GLU A 273 12.06 -8.78 -9.16
C GLU A 273 12.12 -8.41 -7.68
N ILE A 274 10.96 -8.11 -7.07
CA ILE A 274 10.90 -7.62 -5.68
C ILE A 274 10.98 -8.76 -4.66
N THR A 275 10.43 -9.95 -4.97
CA THR A 275 10.24 -11.03 -3.98
C THR A 275 11.08 -12.28 -4.23
N ASP A 276 11.76 -12.39 -5.36
CA ASP A 276 12.41 -13.62 -5.88
C ASP A 276 11.41 -14.78 -6.11
N GLN A 277 10.08 -14.54 -6.10
CA GLN A 277 9.07 -15.56 -6.35
C GLN A 277 8.65 -15.58 -7.81
N GLU A 278 8.64 -16.78 -8.40
CA GLU A 278 8.11 -17.02 -9.74
C GLU A 278 6.63 -17.36 -9.64
N LEU A 279 5.80 -16.59 -10.32
CA LEU A 279 4.36 -16.84 -10.46
C LEU A 279 4.07 -17.32 -11.87
N SER A 280 3.25 -18.36 -11.99
CA SER A 280 2.80 -18.84 -13.30
C SER A 280 1.74 -17.90 -13.90
N SER A 281 1.55 -17.98 -15.22
CA SER A 281 0.45 -17.27 -15.88
C SER A 281 -0.91 -17.69 -15.36
N GLU A 282 -1.06 -18.96 -15.00
CA GLU A 282 -2.30 -19.52 -14.47
C GLU A 282 -2.64 -18.94 -13.07
N VAL A 283 -1.65 -18.70 -12.23
CA VAL A 283 -1.82 -18.01 -10.94
C VAL A 283 -2.31 -16.57 -11.16
N ILE A 284 -1.65 -15.86 -12.07
CA ILE A 284 -2.03 -14.46 -12.34
C ILE A 284 -3.41 -14.38 -13.00
N ASP A 285 -3.74 -15.26 -13.94
CA ASP A 285 -5.05 -15.28 -14.59
C ASP A 285 -6.17 -15.49 -13.57
N ARG A 286 -6.02 -16.44 -12.65
CA ARG A 286 -6.98 -16.68 -11.57
C ARG A 286 -7.11 -15.50 -10.61
N ALA A 287 -5.97 -14.94 -10.20
CA ALA A 287 -5.92 -13.79 -9.31
C ALA A 287 -6.60 -12.56 -9.94
N TRP A 288 -6.45 -12.38 -11.25
CA TRP A 288 -7.05 -11.25 -11.98
C TRP A 288 -8.58 -11.29 -12.00
N GLU A 289 -9.18 -12.48 -11.98
CA GLU A 289 -10.63 -12.64 -11.93
C GLU A 289 -11.27 -12.17 -10.62
N ARG A 290 -10.47 -12.05 -9.55
CA ARG A 290 -10.91 -11.64 -8.21
C ARG A 290 -10.71 -10.14 -7.93
N ILE A 291 -10.12 -9.38 -8.87
CA ILE A 291 -9.76 -7.97 -8.66
C ILE A 291 -10.46 -7.08 -9.68
N ASP A 292 -11.03 -6.00 -9.18
CA ASP A 292 -11.47 -4.86 -9.98
C ASP A 292 -10.43 -3.74 -9.90
N PHE A 293 -9.85 -3.40 -11.05
CA PHE A 293 -8.87 -2.32 -11.17
C PHE A 293 -9.59 -1.00 -11.39
N THR A 294 -9.60 -0.16 -10.37
CA THR A 294 -10.31 1.11 -10.36
C THR A 294 -9.51 2.17 -9.61
N TYR A 295 -9.67 3.43 -10.00
CA TYR A 295 -9.21 4.59 -9.23
C TYR A 295 -10.35 5.28 -8.48
N GLU A 296 -11.60 4.85 -8.69
CA GLU A 296 -12.76 5.38 -7.97
C GLU A 296 -12.76 4.90 -6.52
N VAL A 297 -12.98 5.81 -5.58
CA VAL A 297 -13.02 5.51 -4.14
C VAL A 297 -14.39 5.85 -3.55
N ASP A 298 -14.93 4.91 -2.77
CA ASP A 298 -16.17 5.10 -2.01
C ASP A 298 -15.87 5.41 -0.54
N ALA A 299 -16.10 6.68 -0.16
CA ALA A 299 -15.86 7.15 1.19
C ALA A 299 -16.84 6.55 2.23
N GLU A 300 -18.06 6.17 1.81
CA GLU A 300 -19.06 5.57 2.71
C GLU A 300 -18.62 4.16 3.12
N VAL A 301 -18.14 3.36 2.17
CA VAL A 301 -17.59 2.01 2.45
C VAL A 301 -16.37 2.08 3.35
N LEU A 302 -15.47 3.06 3.15
CA LEU A 302 -14.33 3.28 4.04
C LEU A 302 -14.80 3.63 5.47
N GLN A 303 -15.82 4.47 5.62
CA GLN A 303 -16.37 4.80 6.93
C GLN A 303 -17.01 3.58 7.61
N GLU A 304 -17.76 2.75 6.87
CA GLU A 304 -18.34 1.51 7.41
C GLU A 304 -17.25 0.54 7.86
N PHE A 305 -16.21 0.37 7.08
CA PHE A 305 -15.05 -0.46 7.44
C PHE A 305 -14.32 0.08 8.68
N ALA A 306 -14.18 1.40 8.83
CA ALA A 306 -13.61 2.01 10.01
C ALA A 306 -14.49 1.78 11.26
N ASN A 307 -15.81 1.84 11.11
CA ASN A 307 -16.75 1.52 12.20
C ASN A 307 -16.58 0.06 12.66
N SER A 308 -16.45 -0.90 11.72
CA SER A 308 -16.16 -2.29 12.07
C SER A 308 -14.80 -2.44 12.76
N SER A 309 -13.77 -1.71 12.32
CA SER A 309 -12.48 -1.68 13.01
C SER A 309 -12.59 -1.22 14.47
N TYR A 310 -13.41 -0.19 14.72
CA TYR A 310 -13.70 0.28 16.06
C TYR A 310 -14.47 -0.75 16.90
N ASP A 311 -15.52 -1.35 16.34
CA ASP A 311 -16.34 -2.36 17.01
C ASP A 311 -15.56 -3.64 17.37
N LEU A 312 -14.49 -3.91 16.60
CA LEU A 312 -13.53 -4.98 16.87
C LEU A 312 -12.43 -4.56 17.87
N GLY A 313 -12.35 -3.29 18.24
CA GLY A 313 -11.36 -2.77 19.17
C GLY A 313 -9.96 -2.61 18.57
N PHE A 314 -9.87 -2.35 17.27
CA PHE A 314 -8.63 -1.94 16.60
C PHE A 314 -8.41 -0.44 16.70
N LEU A 315 -9.47 0.34 16.90
CA LEU A 315 -9.44 1.79 17.13
C LEU A 315 -9.93 2.10 18.55
N ASP A 316 -9.29 3.06 19.20
CA ASP A 316 -9.60 3.46 20.59
C ASP A 316 -10.85 4.37 20.67
N GLU A 317 -11.14 5.12 19.60
CA GLU A 317 -12.25 6.07 19.52
C GLU A 317 -13.09 5.82 18.25
N GLN A 318 -14.37 6.25 18.30
CA GLN A 318 -15.25 6.21 17.14
C GLN A 318 -14.64 7.00 15.98
N PRO A 319 -14.38 6.37 14.82
CA PRO A 319 -13.71 7.05 13.73
C PRO A 319 -14.63 8.03 12.99
N ASP A 320 -14.07 9.17 12.62
CA ASP A 320 -14.66 10.11 11.66
C ASP A 320 -13.71 10.27 10.48
N LEU A 321 -14.08 9.69 9.34
CA LEU A 321 -13.28 9.72 8.12
C LEU A 321 -13.72 10.81 7.13
N SER A 322 -14.55 11.78 7.55
CA SER A 322 -15.12 12.82 6.67
C SER A 322 -14.07 13.68 5.97
N GLY A 323 -12.83 13.71 6.45
CA GLY A 323 -11.72 14.44 5.83
C GLY A 323 -10.64 13.55 5.20
N LEU A 324 -10.80 12.22 5.23
CA LEU A 324 -9.77 11.31 4.71
C LEU A 324 -9.76 11.27 3.19
N VAL A 325 -10.92 11.28 2.53
CA VAL A 325 -11.02 11.11 1.07
C VAL A 325 -11.12 12.47 0.40
N ASP A 326 -10.17 12.77 -0.47
CA ASP A 326 -10.17 13.98 -1.31
C ASP A 326 -10.27 13.58 -2.79
N LYS A 327 -11.47 13.72 -3.36
CA LYS A 327 -11.78 13.33 -4.75
C LYS A 327 -11.42 14.39 -5.78
N GLN A 328 -10.95 15.59 -5.37
CA GLN A 328 -10.71 16.69 -6.31
C GLN A 328 -9.73 16.33 -7.44
N PHE A 329 -8.86 15.33 -7.22
CA PHE A 329 -7.85 14.91 -8.18
C PHE A 329 -8.33 13.83 -9.17
N ILE A 330 -9.48 13.21 -8.92
CA ILE A 330 -10.07 12.18 -9.81
C ILE A 330 -11.36 12.64 -10.51
N GLU A 331 -11.98 13.74 -10.05
CA GLU A 331 -13.12 14.40 -10.70
C GLU A 331 -12.65 15.28 -11.85
#